data_4c809482b9ac786bd472c8c078e6646b
#
_entry.id   4c809482b9ac786bd472c8c078e6646b
#
_cell.length_a   1.000
_cell.length_b   1.000
_cell.length_c   1.000
_cell.angle_alpha   90.00
_cell.angle_beta   90.00
_cell.angle_gamma   90.00
#
_symmetry.space_group_name_H-M   'P 1'
#
loop_
_entity.id
_entity.type
_entity.pdbx_description
1 polymer ?
#
loop_
_entity_poly.entity_id
_entity_poly.type
_entity_poly.pdbx_seq_one_letter_code
_entity_poly.pdbx_strand_id
1 'polypeptide(L)'
;MKADEKGISLSIWTLSWPIFIEVFLQLLVGNIDQVMMSHYSPQAVAAVANANQILNIFIMLIIVMSTATTILIAQYLGARNQSKLSEVCTVSLVMNFLFSSIAAVFFITCHEWIFTWLGIPPETMSDTSLYMTIVAAGLPIQAMYYALVAVFRGHSLTRITMYIALVMNVIHIITNYVLIFGHGPIPSLGVLGVSISTWLSKLVGLMIIGYTFKKLLTLKVSFTFLKPFPWHTIKSLLHISVPSGGETLSYQLSQTTIMKMVNILGLAVINTKVYVSVIAMLCYVYTIALANASQVIVGFLMGAKRQEEVSNRVWHSTFLAIAINVGLATFFYVVSDVVLSVFTTDPEILSLAHNVLLVEIFLELGRAVNIVMVSCLQAAGDIRTPMLVGIFGMWLCAVPLSYLFGIYWGWGLVGIWVAMAVDEILRGLLFVYRWYSGKWKNKRLIEA
;
A
#
# COMPACT_ATOMS: atom_id res chain seq x y z
N MET A 1 -7.19 -13.74 -25.25
CA MET A 1 -8.52 -13.96 -24.65
C MET A 1 -9.20 -12.60 -24.63
N LYS A 2 -10.12 -12.34 -25.58
CA LYS A 2 -10.97 -11.16 -25.51
C LYS A 2 -11.79 -11.29 -24.23
N ALA A 3 -11.82 -10.25 -23.40
CA ALA A 3 -12.70 -10.22 -22.25
C ALA A 3 -14.13 -10.24 -22.76
N ASP A 4 -14.72 -11.42 -22.83
CA ASP A 4 -16.12 -11.58 -23.12
C ASP A 4 -16.91 -10.90 -22.02
N GLU A 5 -17.99 -10.25 -22.38
CA GLU A 5 -18.94 -9.54 -21.50
C GLU A 5 -19.53 -10.42 -20.36
N LYS A 6 -19.22 -11.72 -20.36
CA LYS A 6 -19.56 -12.74 -19.34
C LYS A 6 -18.40 -13.13 -18.41
N GLY A 7 -17.18 -12.60 -18.59
CA GLY A 7 -15.95 -13.19 -18.06
C GLY A 7 -15.28 -12.43 -16.92
N ILE A 8 -15.99 -11.68 -16.08
CA ILE A 8 -15.37 -11.16 -14.86
C ILE A 8 -15.26 -12.32 -13.86
N SER A 9 -14.01 -12.69 -13.55
CA SER A 9 -13.79 -13.67 -12.50
C SER A 9 -14.19 -13.09 -11.15
N LEU A 10 -15.30 -13.55 -10.61
CA LEU A 10 -15.71 -13.26 -9.24
C LEU A 10 -15.05 -14.23 -8.23
N SER A 11 -14.06 -14.99 -8.66
CA SER A 11 -13.28 -15.87 -7.79
C SER A 11 -12.25 -15.07 -7.02
N ILE A 12 -12.36 -15.06 -5.70
CA ILE A 12 -11.45 -14.36 -4.80
C ILE A 12 -10.01 -14.85 -4.96
N TRP A 13 -9.81 -16.17 -5.11
CA TRP A 13 -8.50 -16.79 -5.31
C TRP A 13 -7.82 -16.37 -6.61
N THR A 14 -8.61 -16.33 -7.69
CA THR A 14 -8.09 -15.94 -9.02
C THR A 14 -7.60 -14.49 -9.03
N LEU A 15 -8.21 -13.62 -8.22
CA LEU A 15 -7.85 -12.21 -8.13
C LEU A 15 -6.77 -11.95 -7.08
N SER A 16 -6.87 -12.55 -5.89
CA SER A 16 -5.97 -12.25 -4.78
C SER A 16 -4.56 -12.77 -4.99
N TRP A 17 -4.40 -13.97 -5.56
CA TRP A 17 -3.07 -14.55 -5.73
C TRP A 17 -2.13 -13.72 -6.61
N PRO A 18 -2.55 -13.22 -7.79
CA PRO A 18 -1.72 -12.32 -8.57
C PRO A 18 -1.40 -11.00 -7.86
N ILE A 19 -2.38 -10.43 -7.14
CA ILE A 19 -2.15 -9.20 -6.35
C ILE A 19 -1.16 -9.47 -5.21
N PHE A 20 -1.26 -10.63 -4.55
CA PHE A 20 -0.31 -11.02 -3.52
C PHE A 20 1.12 -11.09 -4.05
N ILE A 21 1.34 -11.76 -5.19
CA ILE A 21 2.67 -11.82 -5.82
C ILE A 21 3.17 -10.41 -6.13
N GLU A 22 2.33 -9.54 -6.67
CA GLU A 22 2.70 -8.16 -6.99
C GLU A 22 3.12 -7.37 -5.73
N VAL A 23 2.33 -7.44 -4.64
CA VAL A 23 2.63 -6.76 -3.37
C VAL A 23 3.89 -7.34 -2.73
N PHE A 24 4.02 -8.65 -2.71
CA PHE A 24 5.18 -9.34 -2.15
C PHE A 24 6.48 -8.99 -2.89
N LEU A 25 6.43 -8.94 -4.22
CA LEU A 25 7.57 -8.50 -5.04
C LEU A 25 7.97 -7.06 -4.77
N GLN A 26 7.02 -6.16 -4.55
CA GLN A 26 7.34 -4.77 -4.19
C GLN A 26 8.09 -4.69 -2.87
N LEU A 27 7.70 -5.49 -1.88
CA LEU A 27 8.40 -5.58 -0.59
C LEU A 27 9.82 -6.16 -0.75
N LEU A 28 9.97 -7.22 -1.54
CA LEU A 28 11.27 -7.84 -1.80
C LEU A 28 12.25 -6.87 -2.47
N VAL A 29 11.80 -6.14 -3.50
CA VAL A 29 12.67 -5.21 -4.24
C VAL A 29 13.18 -4.09 -3.33
N GLY A 30 12.34 -3.52 -2.47
CA GLY A 30 12.79 -2.50 -1.51
C GLY A 30 13.89 -3.01 -0.55
N ASN A 31 13.81 -4.28 -0.13
CA ASN A 31 14.85 -4.89 0.69
C ASN A 31 16.11 -5.20 -0.13
N ILE A 32 15.98 -5.67 -1.37
CA ILE A 32 17.12 -5.94 -2.27
C ILE A 32 17.90 -4.66 -2.54
N ASP A 33 17.24 -3.54 -2.78
CA ASP A 33 17.88 -2.24 -2.97
C ASP A 33 18.73 -1.86 -1.76
N GLN A 34 18.20 -2.02 -0.54
CA GLN A 34 18.95 -1.74 0.68
C GLN A 34 20.17 -2.66 0.84
N VAL A 35 20.01 -3.97 0.56
CA VAL A 35 21.11 -4.93 0.61
C VAL A 35 22.18 -4.59 -0.44
N MET A 36 21.81 -4.28 -1.67
CA MET A 36 22.78 -3.88 -2.71
C MET A 36 23.53 -2.61 -2.31
N MET A 37 22.80 -1.60 -1.81
CA MET A 37 23.43 -0.35 -1.37
C MET A 37 24.34 -0.54 -0.16
N SER A 38 24.02 -1.47 0.77
CA SER A 38 24.88 -1.77 1.93
C SER A 38 26.24 -2.35 1.54
N HIS A 39 26.29 -3.09 0.43
CA HIS A 39 27.54 -3.59 -0.13
C HIS A 39 28.35 -2.51 -0.90
N TYR A 40 27.70 -1.42 -1.29
CA TYR A 40 28.36 -0.30 -1.94
C TYR A 40 28.94 0.68 -0.92
N SER A 41 28.12 1.25 -0.03
CA SER A 41 28.54 2.20 1.00
C SER A 41 27.47 2.37 2.09
N PRO A 42 27.85 2.37 3.39
CA PRO A 42 26.91 2.69 4.48
C PRO A 42 26.29 4.09 4.36
N GLN A 43 27.06 5.08 3.88
CA GLN A 43 26.57 6.44 3.66
C GLN A 43 25.51 6.49 2.57
N ALA A 44 25.70 5.72 1.50
CA ALA A 44 24.73 5.61 0.41
C ALA A 44 23.42 4.96 0.87
N VAL A 45 23.44 3.96 1.75
CA VAL A 45 22.24 3.40 2.38
C VAL A 45 21.45 4.46 3.13
N ALA A 46 22.14 5.25 3.97
CA ALA A 46 21.52 6.32 4.74
C ALA A 46 20.91 7.39 3.83
N ALA A 47 21.61 7.78 2.76
CA ALA A 47 21.13 8.74 1.78
C ALA A 47 19.85 8.29 1.08
N VAL A 48 19.83 7.05 0.57
CA VAL A 48 18.66 6.46 -0.10
C VAL A 48 17.49 6.26 0.87
N ALA A 49 17.75 5.83 2.11
CA ALA A 49 16.71 5.64 3.12
C ALA A 49 16.04 6.95 3.49
N ASN A 50 16.80 8.02 3.70
CA ASN A 50 16.29 9.36 4.03
C ASN A 50 15.39 9.91 2.92
N ALA A 51 15.80 9.83 1.67
CA ALA A 51 14.99 10.27 0.55
C ALA A 51 13.72 9.42 0.39
N ASN A 52 13.84 8.09 0.50
CA ASN A 52 12.70 7.18 0.40
C ASN A 52 11.66 7.39 1.51
N GLN A 53 12.05 7.79 2.71
CA GLN A 53 11.10 8.10 3.79
C GLN A 53 10.08 9.16 3.36
N ILE A 54 10.52 10.17 2.62
CA ILE A 54 9.68 11.26 2.14
C ILE A 54 8.92 10.84 0.88
N LEU A 55 9.62 10.26 -0.09
CA LEU A 55 9.03 9.82 -1.36
C LEU A 55 7.91 8.81 -1.15
N ASN A 56 8.07 7.87 -0.22
CA ASN A 56 7.08 6.83 0.06
C ASN A 56 5.73 7.40 0.53
N ILE A 57 5.72 8.53 1.25
CA ILE A 57 4.46 9.21 1.64
C ILE A 57 3.69 9.63 0.39
N PHE A 58 4.37 10.21 -0.60
CA PHE A 58 3.73 10.64 -1.84
C PHE A 58 3.34 9.46 -2.75
N ILE A 59 4.18 8.43 -2.80
CA ILE A 59 3.84 7.18 -3.52
C ILE A 59 2.58 6.54 -2.92
N MET A 60 2.43 6.53 -1.60
CA MET A 60 1.20 6.07 -0.94
C MET A 60 -0.03 6.88 -1.38
N LEU A 61 0.07 8.20 -1.46
CA LEU A 61 -1.04 9.04 -1.95
C LEU A 61 -1.40 8.74 -3.41
N ILE A 62 -0.40 8.51 -4.27
CA ILE A 62 -0.61 8.08 -5.66
C ILE A 62 -1.34 6.71 -5.69
N ILE A 63 -0.95 5.77 -4.84
CA ILE A 63 -1.60 4.46 -4.73
C ILE A 63 -3.06 4.61 -4.28
N VAL A 64 -3.35 5.48 -3.31
CA VAL A 64 -4.71 5.75 -2.84
C VAL A 64 -5.57 6.36 -3.95
N MET A 65 -5.05 7.31 -4.73
CA MET A 65 -5.73 7.85 -5.91
C MET A 65 -6.01 6.76 -6.95
N SER A 66 -5.06 5.87 -7.17
CA SER A 66 -5.20 4.72 -8.06
C SER A 66 -6.22 3.71 -7.54
N THR A 67 -6.32 3.51 -6.23
CA THR A 67 -7.37 2.67 -5.60
C THR A 67 -8.77 3.22 -5.88
N ALA A 68 -8.97 4.55 -5.79
CA ALA A 68 -10.22 5.19 -6.16
C ALA A 68 -10.60 4.89 -7.63
N THR A 69 -9.61 4.89 -8.52
CA THR A 69 -9.82 4.49 -9.92
C THR A 69 -10.27 3.04 -10.04
N THR A 70 -9.65 2.11 -9.32
CA THR A 70 -10.05 0.69 -9.31
C THR A 70 -11.50 0.52 -8.91
N ILE A 71 -11.95 1.21 -7.85
CA ILE A 71 -13.34 1.15 -7.35
C ILE A 71 -14.32 1.65 -8.42
N LEU A 72 -14.07 2.84 -9.00
CA LEU A 72 -14.97 3.42 -9.99
C LEU A 72 -15.02 2.59 -11.28
N ILE A 73 -13.89 2.11 -11.76
CA ILE A 73 -13.82 1.21 -12.92
C ILE A 73 -14.63 -0.06 -12.65
N ALA A 74 -14.44 -0.70 -11.49
CA ALA A 74 -15.20 -1.90 -11.15
C ALA A 74 -16.71 -1.63 -11.10
N GLN A 75 -17.14 -0.51 -10.49
CA GLN A 75 -18.57 -0.15 -10.42
C GLN A 75 -19.15 0.16 -11.80
N TYR A 76 -18.49 0.98 -12.64
CA TYR A 76 -19.00 1.28 -13.99
C TYR A 76 -18.96 0.06 -14.91
N LEU A 77 -18.02 -0.87 -14.68
CA LEU A 77 -17.99 -2.14 -15.40
C LEU A 77 -19.20 -3.00 -15.03
N GLY A 78 -19.55 -3.08 -13.72
CA GLY A 78 -20.76 -3.72 -13.24
C GLY A 78 -22.04 -3.09 -13.80
N ALA A 79 -22.05 -1.76 -13.92
CA ALA A 79 -23.15 -1.00 -14.52
C ALA A 79 -23.18 -1.05 -16.07
N ARG A 80 -22.19 -1.70 -16.72
CA ARG A 80 -22.03 -1.80 -18.19
C ARG A 80 -21.97 -0.45 -18.90
N ASN A 81 -21.42 0.58 -18.27
CA ASN A 81 -21.33 1.93 -18.83
C ASN A 81 -19.94 2.19 -19.43
N GLN A 82 -19.75 1.81 -20.71
CA GLN A 82 -18.47 1.90 -21.43
C GLN A 82 -17.99 3.35 -21.61
N SER A 83 -18.90 4.30 -21.78
CA SER A 83 -18.53 5.72 -21.93
C SER A 83 -17.89 6.25 -20.65
N LYS A 84 -18.50 5.95 -19.49
CA LYS A 84 -17.97 6.36 -18.19
C LYS A 84 -16.67 5.64 -17.83
N LEU A 85 -16.47 4.39 -18.25
CA LEU A 85 -15.20 3.70 -18.08
C LEU A 85 -14.05 4.45 -18.78
N SER A 86 -14.25 4.89 -20.02
CA SER A 86 -13.27 5.66 -20.78
C SER A 86 -13.01 7.05 -20.18
N GLU A 87 -14.07 7.71 -19.70
CA GLU A 87 -13.96 8.99 -18.99
C GLU A 87 -13.15 8.85 -17.69
N VAL A 88 -13.50 7.90 -16.81
CA VAL A 88 -12.79 7.64 -15.54
C VAL A 88 -11.32 7.30 -15.80
N CYS A 89 -11.03 6.46 -16.80
CA CYS A 89 -9.67 6.12 -17.17
C CYS A 89 -8.87 7.38 -17.58
N THR A 90 -9.44 8.20 -18.46
CA THR A 90 -8.77 9.43 -18.95
C THR A 90 -8.56 10.43 -17.81
N VAL A 91 -9.60 10.69 -17.01
CA VAL A 91 -9.53 11.64 -15.89
C VAL A 91 -8.52 11.15 -14.83
N SER A 92 -8.52 9.87 -14.51
CA SER A 92 -7.57 9.30 -13.57
C SER A 92 -6.12 9.45 -14.02
N LEU A 93 -5.82 9.16 -15.30
CA LEU A 93 -4.48 9.35 -15.87
C LEU A 93 -4.04 10.80 -15.76
N VAL A 94 -4.91 11.74 -16.15
CA VAL A 94 -4.61 13.17 -16.10
C VAL A 94 -4.40 13.64 -14.65
N MET A 95 -5.28 13.26 -13.72
CA MET A 95 -5.16 13.64 -12.30
C MET A 95 -3.88 13.09 -11.69
N ASN A 96 -3.56 11.80 -11.90
CA ASN A 96 -2.34 11.20 -11.39
C ASN A 96 -1.09 11.88 -12.00
N PHE A 97 -1.10 12.15 -13.29
CA PHE A 97 0.00 12.87 -13.95
C PHE A 97 0.19 14.28 -13.39
N LEU A 98 -0.87 15.06 -13.27
CA LEU A 98 -0.79 16.43 -12.75
C LEU A 98 -0.34 16.45 -11.28
N PHE A 99 -0.95 15.63 -10.43
CA PHE A 99 -0.59 15.54 -9.01
C PHE A 99 0.88 15.15 -8.81
N SER A 100 1.33 14.13 -9.53
CA SER A 100 2.72 13.65 -9.43
C SER A 100 3.73 14.61 -10.06
N SER A 101 3.34 15.35 -11.11
CA SER A 101 4.19 16.39 -11.72
C SER A 101 4.37 17.58 -10.76
N ILE A 102 3.31 18.01 -10.08
CA ILE A 102 3.41 19.05 -9.04
C ILE A 102 4.30 18.58 -7.89
N ALA A 103 4.13 17.33 -7.43
CA ALA A 103 4.98 16.75 -6.41
C ALA A 103 6.44 16.64 -6.87
N ALA A 104 6.70 16.25 -8.12
CA ALA A 104 8.04 16.18 -8.69
C ALA A 104 8.74 17.53 -8.69
N VAL A 105 8.05 18.56 -9.19
CA VAL A 105 8.57 19.94 -9.18
C VAL A 105 8.85 20.40 -7.75
N PHE A 106 7.93 20.16 -6.82
CA PHE A 106 8.11 20.51 -5.41
C PHE A 106 9.37 19.84 -4.82
N PHE A 107 9.56 18.55 -5.02
CA PHE A 107 10.73 17.85 -4.48
C PHE A 107 12.03 18.28 -5.17
N ILE A 108 12.03 18.50 -6.47
CA ILE A 108 13.21 18.97 -7.20
C ILE A 108 13.63 20.37 -6.74
N THR A 109 12.69 21.24 -6.40
CA THR A 109 12.99 22.63 -6.02
C THR A 109 13.19 22.83 -4.52
N CYS A 110 12.56 22.02 -3.66
CA CYS A 110 12.51 22.24 -2.22
C CYS A 110 13.26 21.18 -1.40
N HIS A 111 13.92 20.19 -2.02
CA HIS A 111 14.56 19.09 -1.30
C HIS A 111 15.62 19.55 -0.28
N GLU A 112 16.46 20.53 -0.62
CA GLU A 112 17.48 21.05 0.30
C GLU A 112 16.88 21.64 1.57
N TRP A 113 15.80 22.41 1.43
CA TRP A 113 15.07 22.97 2.56
C TRP A 113 14.45 21.85 3.44
N ILE A 114 13.83 20.84 2.81
CA ILE A 114 13.24 19.69 3.51
C ILE A 114 14.31 18.92 4.28
N PHE A 115 15.47 18.66 3.65
CA PHE A 115 16.56 17.89 4.24
C PHE A 115 17.23 18.65 5.39
N THR A 116 17.41 19.96 5.25
CA THR A 116 17.91 20.83 6.32
C THR A 116 16.97 20.83 7.51
N TRP A 117 15.64 20.92 7.26
CA TRP A 117 14.63 20.86 8.31
C TRP A 117 14.58 19.50 9.02
N LEU A 118 14.84 18.42 8.29
CA LEU A 118 14.93 17.06 8.86
C LEU A 118 16.24 16.78 9.58
N GLY A 119 17.24 17.67 9.48
CA GLY A 119 18.55 17.49 10.10
C GLY A 119 19.40 16.40 9.44
N ILE A 120 19.28 16.24 8.12
CA ILE A 120 20.09 15.25 7.39
C ILE A 120 21.58 15.66 7.48
N PRO A 121 22.48 14.72 7.85
CA PRO A 121 23.92 15.02 7.97
C PRO A 121 24.50 15.56 6.67
N PRO A 122 25.40 16.57 6.73
CA PRO A 122 26.03 17.16 5.55
C PRO A 122 26.77 16.13 4.67
N GLU A 123 27.29 15.08 5.28
CA GLU A 123 28.04 14.01 4.60
C GLU A 123 27.17 13.19 3.63
N THR A 124 25.86 13.08 3.90
CA THR A 124 24.91 12.34 3.05
C THR A 124 24.03 13.25 2.21
N MET A 125 24.10 14.57 2.41
CA MET A 125 23.23 15.55 1.77
C MET A 125 23.30 15.50 0.25
N SER A 126 24.50 15.42 -0.32
CA SER A 126 24.72 15.37 -1.78
C SER A 126 24.06 14.15 -2.41
N ASP A 127 24.28 12.97 -1.84
CA ASP A 127 23.72 11.71 -2.35
C ASP A 127 22.20 11.64 -2.15
N THR A 128 21.71 12.15 -1.01
CA THR A 128 20.28 12.25 -0.74
C THR A 128 19.57 13.16 -1.74
N SER A 129 20.18 14.32 -2.05
CA SER A 129 19.69 15.28 -3.03
C SER A 129 19.70 14.73 -4.45
N LEU A 130 20.77 14.05 -4.83
CA LEU A 130 20.89 13.38 -6.12
C LEU A 130 19.80 12.34 -6.31
N TYR A 131 19.62 11.43 -5.34
CA TYR A 131 18.60 10.39 -5.37
C TYR A 131 17.19 11.00 -5.44
N MET A 132 16.90 11.96 -4.56
CA MET A 132 15.60 12.63 -4.51
C MET A 132 15.25 13.26 -5.85
N THR A 133 16.18 14.03 -6.46
CA THR A 133 15.94 14.75 -7.70
C THR A 133 15.62 13.81 -8.86
N ILE A 134 16.39 12.72 -8.99
CA ILE A 134 16.21 11.77 -10.11
C ILE A 134 14.94 10.96 -9.92
N VAL A 135 14.69 10.44 -8.71
CA VAL A 135 13.50 9.62 -8.45
C VAL A 135 12.23 10.47 -8.49
N ALA A 136 12.28 11.70 -7.97
CA ALA A 136 11.17 12.65 -8.07
C ALA A 136 10.80 12.97 -9.52
N ALA A 137 11.77 13.17 -10.41
CA ALA A 137 11.52 13.35 -11.84
C ALA A 137 10.78 12.14 -12.47
N GLY A 138 10.91 10.95 -11.90
CA GLY A 138 10.22 9.73 -12.31
C GLY A 138 8.79 9.57 -11.75
N LEU A 139 8.38 10.38 -10.76
CA LEU A 139 7.05 10.25 -10.14
C LEU A 139 5.88 10.28 -11.13
N PRO A 140 5.87 11.15 -12.18
CA PRO A 140 4.78 11.15 -13.16
C PRO A 140 4.67 9.82 -13.93
N ILE A 141 5.79 9.19 -14.27
CA ILE A 141 5.84 7.89 -14.94
C ILE A 141 5.28 6.81 -14.01
N GLN A 142 5.69 6.81 -12.76
CA GLN A 142 5.23 5.88 -11.74
C GLN A 142 3.73 6.04 -11.47
N ALA A 143 3.22 7.27 -11.39
CA ALA A 143 1.81 7.56 -11.17
C ALA A 143 0.94 7.08 -12.34
N MET A 144 1.37 7.29 -13.58
CA MET A 144 0.68 6.78 -14.77
C MET A 144 0.68 5.25 -14.81
N TYR A 145 1.78 4.61 -14.41
CA TYR A 145 1.85 3.16 -14.27
C TYR A 145 0.81 2.65 -13.26
N TYR A 146 0.74 3.23 -12.04
CA TYR A 146 -0.25 2.83 -11.04
C TYR A 146 -1.69 3.11 -11.47
N ALA A 147 -1.95 4.21 -12.17
CA ALA A 147 -3.28 4.50 -12.71
C ALA A 147 -3.72 3.44 -13.75
N LEU A 148 -2.83 2.99 -14.64
CA LEU A 148 -3.14 1.90 -15.56
C LEU A 148 -3.28 0.56 -14.84
N VAL A 149 -2.43 0.24 -13.85
CA VAL A 149 -2.60 -0.94 -13.00
C VAL A 149 -3.98 -0.96 -12.36
N ALA A 150 -4.45 0.19 -11.86
CA ALA A 150 -5.77 0.34 -11.26
C ALA A 150 -6.91 0.04 -12.26
N VAL A 151 -6.77 0.48 -13.51
CA VAL A 151 -7.73 0.17 -14.58
C VAL A 151 -7.76 -1.34 -14.87
N PHE A 152 -6.60 -2.00 -14.96
CA PHE A 152 -6.55 -3.45 -15.16
C PHE A 152 -7.12 -4.22 -13.98
N ARG A 153 -6.82 -3.82 -12.74
CA ARG A 153 -7.39 -4.42 -11.53
C ARG A 153 -8.90 -4.26 -11.49
N GLY A 154 -9.43 -3.07 -11.79
CA GLY A 154 -10.87 -2.81 -11.89
C GLY A 154 -11.57 -3.68 -12.94
N HIS A 155 -10.86 -4.09 -14.00
CA HIS A 155 -11.33 -5.07 -15.00
C HIS A 155 -11.10 -6.53 -14.60
N SER A 156 -10.67 -6.80 -13.36
CA SER A 156 -10.33 -8.16 -12.88
C SER A 156 -9.17 -8.83 -13.64
N LEU A 157 -8.32 -8.05 -14.32
CA LEU A 157 -7.19 -8.54 -15.12
C LEU A 157 -5.87 -8.54 -14.30
N THR A 158 -5.94 -8.99 -13.06
CA THR A 158 -4.84 -8.95 -12.09
C THR A 158 -3.63 -9.80 -12.48
N ARG A 159 -3.82 -10.88 -13.26
CA ARG A 159 -2.69 -11.68 -13.76
C ARG A 159 -1.76 -10.89 -14.68
N ILE A 160 -2.33 -9.96 -15.45
CA ILE A 160 -1.55 -9.12 -16.36
C ILE A 160 -0.66 -8.18 -15.57
N THR A 161 -1.20 -7.50 -14.55
CA THR A 161 -0.43 -6.60 -13.71
C THR A 161 0.68 -7.34 -12.95
N MET A 162 0.41 -8.57 -12.49
CA MET A 162 1.41 -9.44 -11.87
C MET A 162 2.57 -9.75 -12.83
N TYR A 163 2.30 -10.20 -14.08
CA TYR A 163 3.38 -10.50 -15.03
C TYR A 163 4.20 -9.26 -15.39
N ILE A 164 3.54 -8.10 -15.53
CA ILE A 164 4.24 -6.84 -15.80
C ILE A 164 5.13 -6.46 -14.61
N ALA A 165 4.63 -6.61 -13.38
CA ALA A 165 5.40 -6.36 -12.17
C ALA A 165 6.61 -7.31 -12.06
N LEU A 166 6.45 -8.60 -12.39
CA LEU A 166 7.56 -9.56 -12.44
C LEU A 166 8.66 -9.10 -13.40
N VAL A 167 8.30 -8.79 -14.64
CA VAL A 167 9.26 -8.33 -15.67
C VAL A 167 9.94 -7.03 -15.20
N MET A 168 9.17 -6.08 -14.71
CA MET A 168 9.68 -4.80 -14.21
C MET A 168 10.70 -5.00 -13.06
N ASN A 169 10.39 -5.89 -12.10
CA ASN A 169 11.26 -6.15 -10.95
C ASN A 169 12.55 -6.89 -11.36
N VAL A 170 12.46 -7.84 -12.30
CA VAL A 170 13.66 -8.50 -12.85
C VAL A 170 14.58 -7.49 -13.53
N ILE A 171 14.02 -6.60 -14.36
CA ILE A 171 14.79 -5.52 -15.00
C ILE A 171 15.41 -4.61 -13.94
N HIS A 172 14.64 -4.24 -12.91
CA HIS A 172 15.12 -3.40 -11.83
C HIS A 172 16.32 -4.02 -11.11
N ILE A 173 16.24 -5.28 -10.71
CA ILE A 173 17.33 -5.99 -10.01
C ILE A 173 18.58 -6.07 -10.89
N ILE A 174 18.43 -6.43 -12.16
CA ILE A 174 19.57 -6.55 -13.10
C ILE A 174 20.22 -5.18 -13.32
N THR A 175 19.41 -4.15 -13.60
CA THR A 175 19.94 -2.80 -13.84
C THR A 175 20.54 -2.19 -12.58
N ASN A 176 19.97 -2.46 -11.39
CA ASN A 176 20.57 -2.07 -10.12
C ASN A 176 21.96 -2.68 -9.95
N TYR A 177 22.07 -3.99 -10.13
CA TYR A 177 23.36 -4.67 -9.98
C TYR A 177 24.42 -4.10 -10.93
N VAL A 178 24.07 -3.93 -12.21
CA VAL A 178 24.97 -3.43 -13.23
C VAL A 178 25.37 -1.98 -12.98
N LEU A 179 24.42 -1.11 -12.63
CA LEU A 179 24.66 0.32 -12.50
C LEU A 179 25.28 0.71 -11.15
N ILE A 180 24.95 0.01 -10.05
CA ILE A 180 25.54 0.29 -8.73
C ILE A 180 27.01 -0.11 -8.71
N PHE A 181 27.33 -1.34 -9.15
CA PHE A 181 28.68 -1.90 -9.00
C PHE A 181 29.58 -1.66 -10.21
N GLY A 182 29.00 -1.38 -11.36
CA GLY A 182 29.72 -1.24 -12.64
C GLY A 182 30.09 -2.60 -13.24
N HIS A 183 29.86 -2.80 -14.52
CA HIS A 183 30.23 -4.03 -15.22
C HIS A 183 30.61 -3.74 -16.68
N GLY A 184 31.75 -4.28 -17.11
CA GLY A 184 32.27 -4.08 -18.46
C GLY A 184 32.59 -2.60 -18.73
N PRO A 185 31.99 -1.97 -19.75
CA PRO A 185 32.24 -0.57 -20.08
C PRO A 185 31.48 0.43 -19.16
N ILE A 186 30.60 -0.06 -18.30
CA ILE A 186 29.75 0.77 -17.41
C ILE A 186 30.52 0.99 -16.10
N PRO A 187 30.82 2.23 -15.72
CA PRO A 187 31.46 2.53 -14.43
C PRO A 187 30.48 2.31 -13.27
N SER A 188 31.01 2.12 -12.06
CA SER A 188 30.20 2.10 -10.84
C SER A 188 29.57 3.47 -10.61
N LEU A 189 28.26 3.53 -10.57
CA LEU A 189 27.48 4.76 -10.42
C LEU A 189 26.89 4.92 -9.01
N GLY A 190 26.93 3.89 -8.14
CA GLY A 190 26.45 3.95 -6.77
C GLY A 190 25.00 4.47 -6.65
N VAL A 191 24.80 5.59 -5.93
CA VAL A 191 23.51 6.23 -5.71
C VAL A 191 22.84 6.67 -7.02
N LEU A 192 23.62 7.19 -7.96
CA LEU A 192 23.12 7.52 -9.29
C LEU A 192 22.59 6.26 -10.02
N GLY A 193 23.30 5.15 -9.86
CA GLY A 193 22.93 3.86 -10.46
C GLY A 193 21.56 3.35 -10.00
N VAL A 194 21.31 3.32 -8.69
CA VAL A 194 20.02 2.88 -8.14
C VAL A 194 18.90 3.85 -8.52
N SER A 195 19.16 5.15 -8.60
CA SER A 195 18.17 6.16 -9.02
C SER A 195 17.74 5.95 -10.47
N ILE A 196 18.68 5.75 -11.38
CA ILE A 196 18.42 5.49 -12.80
C ILE A 196 17.69 4.15 -12.99
N SER A 197 18.11 3.11 -12.27
CA SER A 197 17.46 1.80 -12.32
C SER A 197 16.00 1.85 -11.89
N THR A 198 15.71 2.58 -10.80
CA THR A 198 14.34 2.81 -10.32
C THR A 198 13.49 3.48 -11.41
N TRP A 199 14.02 4.55 -12.02
CA TRP A 199 13.33 5.28 -13.07
C TRP A 199 13.11 4.43 -14.33
N LEU A 200 14.16 3.74 -14.79
CA LEU A 200 14.12 2.90 -15.99
C LEU A 200 13.13 1.75 -15.87
N SER A 201 13.13 1.05 -14.73
CA SER A 201 12.20 -0.06 -14.51
C SER A 201 10.73 0.40 -14.54
N LYS A 202 10.42 1.57 -13.96
CA LYS A 202 9.06 2.14 -14.00
C LYS A 202 8.67 2.58 -15.41
N LEU A 203 9.61 3.13 -16.18
CA LEU A 203 9.37 3.49 -17.59
C LEU A 203 9.05 2.25 -18.43
N VAL A 204 9.84 1.18 -18.29
CA VAL A 204 9.59 -0.08 -18.98
C VAL A 204 8.23 -0.66 -18.58
N GLY A 205 7.91 -0.65 -17.28
CA GLY A 205 6.59 -1.06 -16.78
C GLY A 205 5.46 -0.26 -17.42
N LEU A 206 5.60 1.07 -17.51
CA LEU A 206 4.61 1.94 -18.15
C LEU A 206 4.46 1.63 -19.65
N MET A 207 5.56 1.39 -20.35
CA MET A 207 5.51 1.05 -21.79
C MET A 207 4.79 -0.29 -22.01
N ILE A 208 5.11 -1.32 -21.22
CA ILE A 208 4.49 -2.64 -21.35
C ILE A 208 2.99 -2.57 -21.02
N ILE A 209 2.61 -1.92 -19.91
CA ILE A 209 1.20 -1.82 -19.52
C ILE A 209 0.42 -0.95 -20.49
N GLY A 210 1.01 0.12 -21.04
CA GLY A 210 0.40 0.97 -22.05
C GLY A 210 0.17 0.25 -23.38
N TYR A 211 1.14 -0.55 -23.82
CA TYR A 211 0.98 -1.43 -24.99
C TYR A 211 -0.14 -2.46 -24.76
N THR A 212 -0.12 -3.10 -23.60
CA THR A 212 -1.11 -4.12 -23.21
C THR A 212 -2.52 -3.51 -23.10
N PHE A 213 -2.62 -2.26 -22.58
CA PHE A 213 -3.86 -1.51 -22.52
C PHE A 213 -4.48 -1.34 -23.92
N LYS A 214 -3.71 -0.85 -24.88
CA LYS A 214 -4.19 -0.67 -26.27
C LYS A 214 -4.61 -2.00 -26.93
N LYS A 215 -3.97 -3.10 -26.58
CA LYS A 215 -4.22 -4.41 -27.20
C LYS A 215 -5.44 -5.12 -26.61
N LEU A 216 -5.68 -5.00 -25.31
CA LEU A 216 -6.65 -5.83 -24.58
C LEU A 216 -7.92 -5.07 -24.18
N LEU A 217 -7.82 -3.78 -23.91
CA LEU A 217 -8.95 -2.97 -23.48
C LEU A 217 -9.49 -2.13 -24.64
N THR A 218 -10.82 -2.10 -24.75
CA THR A 218 -11.52 -1.28 -25.76
C THR A 218 -11.74 0.17 -25.31
N LEU A 219 -11.16 0.54 -24.15
CA LEU A 219 -11.26 1.88 -23.60
C LEU A 219 -10.51 2.90 -24.44
N LYS A 220 -11.12 4.05 -24.62
CA LYS A 220 -10.52 5.19 -25.35
C LYS A 220 -9.97 6.20 -24.34
N VAL A 221 -8.67 6.44 -24.39
CA VAL A 221 -8.05 7.59 -23.71
C VAL A 221 -8.06 8.76 -24.69
N SER A 222 -8.84 9.78 -24.39
CA SER A 222 -8.97 10.95 -25.27
C SER A 222 -9.26 12.20 -24.47
N PHE A 223 -8.64 13.31 -24.85
CA PHE A 223 -8.92 14.63 -24.29
C PHE A 223 -10.37 15.11 -24.55
N THR A 224 -11.11 14.43 -25.45
CA THR A 224 -12.54 14.73 -25.66
C THR A 224 -13.37 14.44 -24.41
N PHE A 225 -12.95 13.49 -23.56
CA PHE A 225 -13.59 13.20 -22.26
C PHE A 225 -13.34 14.29 -21.21
N LEU A 226 -12.48 15.26 -21.49
CA LEU A 226 -12.28 16.44 -20.66
C LEU A 226 -13.16 17.64 -21.09
N LYS A 227 -13.95 17.46 -22.15
CA LYS A 227 -14.87 18.49 -22.68
C LYS A 227 -16.28 17.88 -22.87
N PRO A 228 -17.31 18.36 -22.15
CA PRO A 228 -17.24 19.37 -21.07
C PRO A 228 -16.41 18.89 -19.89
N PHE A 229 -15.96 19.84 -19.03
CA PHE A 229 -15.08 19.50 -17.91
C PHE A 229 -15.72 18.45 -16.99
N PRO A 230 -15.10 17.30 -16.75
CA PRO A 230 -15.69 16.12 -16.09
C PRO A 230 -15.74 16.28 -14.57
N TRP A 231 -16.35 17.35 -14.08
CA TRP A 231 -16.37 17.71 -12.66
C TRP A 231 -16.93 16.60 -11.77
N HIS A 232 -17.96 15.91 -12.24
CA HIS A 232 -18.58 14.81 -11.49
C HIS A 232 -17.57 13.66 -11.25
N THR A 233 -16.85 13.23 -12.28
CA THR A 233 -15.84 12.15 -12.19
C THR A 233 -14.66 12.55 -11.32
N ILE A 234 -14.18 13.79 -11.45
CA ILE A 234 -13.13 14.34 -10.58
C ILE A 234 -13.59 14.34 -9.12
N LYS A 235 -14.81 14.85 -8.86
CA LYS A 235 -15.38 14.88 -7.51
C LYS A 235 -15.53 13.47 -6.93
N SER A 236 -15.93 12.47 -7.72
CA SER A 236 -16.06 11.09 -7.29
C SER A 236 -14.69 10.48 -6.94
N LEU A 237 -13.65 10.71 -7.76
CA LEU A 237 -12.29 10.28 -7.46
C LEU A 237 -11.75 10.93 -6.19
N LEU A 238 -11.93 12.25 -6.03
CA LEU A 238 -11.50 12.99 -4.84
C LEU A 238 -12.30 12.58 -3.60
N HIS A 239 -13.60 12.28 -3.75
CA HIS A 239 -14.44 11.83 -2.65
C HIS A 239 -13.95 10.50 -2.04
N ILE A 240 -13.32 9.64 -2.84
CA ILE A 240 -12.72 8.40 -2.37
C ILE A 240 -11.28 8.65 -1.89
N SER A 241 -10.46 9.31 -2.71
CA SER A 241 -9.02 9.39 -2.44
C SER A 241 -8.65 10.33 -1.30
N VAL A 242 -9.34 11.46 -1.11
CA VAL A 242 -8.99 12.43 -0.06
C VAL A 242 -9.23 11.85 1.34
N PRO A 243 -10.40 11.27 1.67
CA PRO A 243 -10.60 10.65 2.97
C PRO A 243 -9.66 9.45 3.22
N SER A 244 -9.48 8.59 2.21
CA SER A 244 -8.59 7.42 2.33
C SER A 244 -7.12 7.84 2.46
N GLY A 245 -6.69 8.87 1.76
CA GLY A 245 -5.36 9.46 1.92
C GLY A 245 -5.16 10.07 3.31
N GLY A 246 -6.17 10.79 3.82
CA GLY A 246 -6.16 11.35 5.18
C GLY A 246 -6.05 10.27 6.26
N GLU A 247 -6.78 9.17 6.11
CA GLU A 247 -6.66 7.99 6.98
C GLU A 247 -5.25 7.40 6.94
N THR A 248 -4.70 7.19 5.74
CA THR A 248 -3.36 6.64 5.54
C THR A 248 -2.28 7.52 6.16
N LEU A 249 -2.34 8.84 5.96
CA LEU A 249 -1.42 9.79 6.57
C LEU A 249 -1.55 9.79 8.10
N SER A 250 -2.78 9.76 8.61
CA SER A 250 -3.05 9.68 10.05
C SER A 250 -2.46 8.41 10.66
N TYR A 251 -2.57 7.27 9.97
CA TYR A 251 -1.95 6.02 10.38
C TYR A 251 -0.42 6.14 10.49
N GLN A 252 0.24 6.71 9.48
CA GLN A 252 1.70 6.90 9.51
C GLN A 252 2.15 7.82 10.65
N LEU A 253 1.40 8.89 10.91
CA LEU A 253 1.69 9.79 12.02
C LEU A 253 1.50 9.10 13.38
N SER A 254 0.44 8.31 13.56
CA SER A 254 0.20 7.55 14.79
C SER A 254 1.31 6.50 15.03
N GLN A 255 1.74 5.77 13.99
CA GLN A 255 2.84 4.81 14.09
C GLN A 255 4.17 5.50 14.42
N THR A 256 4.41 6.69 13.86
CA THR A 256 5.59 7.50 14.22
C THR A 256 5.54 7.95 15.69
N THR A 257 4.36 8.31 16.20
CA THR A 257 4.17 8.68 17.60
C THR A 257 4.40 7.48 18.54
N ILE A 258 3.88 6.30 18.18
CA ILE A 258 4.13 5.06 18.93
C ILE A 258 5.62 4.71 18.89
N MET A 259 6.30 4.90 17.74
CA MET A 259 7.74 4.66 17.65
C MET A 259 8.56 5.55 18.57
N LYS A 260 8.15 6.81 18.79
CA LYS A 260 8.79 7.67 19.81
C LYS A 260 8.69 7.09 21.21
N MET A 261 7.56 6.45 21.56
CA MET A 261 7.39 5.77 22.85
C MET A 261 8.31 4.53 22.95
N VAL A 262 8.43 3.76 21.87
CA VAL A 262 9.37 2.61 21.83
C VAL A 262 10.81 3.06 22.00
N ASN A 263 11.21 4.20 21.39
CA ASN A 263 12.57 4.73 21.50
C ASN A 263 12.97 5.08 22.95
N ILE A 264 12.00 5.45 23.79
CA ILE A 264 12.24 5.73 25.22
C ILE A 264 12.59 4.44 26.00
N LEU A 265 12.13 3.28 25.53
CA LEU A 265 12.31 1.98 26.20
C LEU A 265 13.69 1.35 25.96
N GLY A 266 14.51 1.90 25.08
CA GLY A 266 15.89 1.48 24.88
C GLY A 266 16.12 0.59 23.65
N LEU A 267 17.40 0.33 23.37
CA LEU A 267 17.85 -0.28 22.09
C LEU A 267 17.36 -1.71 21.89
N ALA A 268 17.36 -2.53 22.94
CA ALA A 268 16.87 -3.92 22.86
C ALA A 268 15.39 -3.96 22.44
N VAL A 269 14.57 -3.04 22.99
CA VAL A 269 13.15 -2.92 22.68
C VAL A 269 12.92 -2.44 21.24
N ILE A 270 13.74 -1.51 20.76
CA ILE A 270 13.71 -1.03 19.36
C ILE A 270 14.00 -2.19 18.40
N ASN A 271 15.05 -2.95 18.65
CA ASN A 271 15.43 -4.11 17.84
C ASN A 271 14.31 -5.17 17.85
N THR A 272 13.77 -5.49 19.03
CA THR A 272 12.64 -6.40 19.16
C THR A 272 11.45 -5.95 18.31
N LYS A 273 11.06 -4.66 18.39
CA LYS A 273 9.99 -4.11 17.57
C LYS A 273 10.25 -4.30 16.08
N VAL A 274 11.47 -4.03 15.60
CA VAL A 274 11.83 -4.17 14.20
C VAL A 274 11.66 -5.63 13.75
N TYR A 275 12.21 -6.60 14.49
CA TYR A 275 12.15 -8.00 14.13
C TYR A 275 10.71 -8.55 14.13
N VAL A 276 9.94 -8.24 15.19
CA VAL A 276 8.52 -8.63 15.24
C VAL A 276 7.70 -7.96 14.12
N SER A 277 7.99 -6.70 13.77
CA SER A 277 7.29 -6.02 12.68
C SER A 277 7.51 -6.68 11.31
N VAL A 278 8.68 -7.25 11.05
CA VAL A 278 8.95 -8.03 9.84
C VAL A 278 8.09 -9.30 9.80
N ILE A 279 8.00 -10.02 10.92
CA ILE A 279 7.17 -11.22 11.05
C ILE A 279 5.69 -10.87 10.90
N ALA A 280 5.23 -9.82 11.59
CA ALA A 280 3.86 -9.31 11.50
C ALA A 280 3.47 -8.99 10.04
N MET A 281 4.35 -8.33 9.28
CA MET A 281 4.11 -8.02 7.88
C MET A 281 3.87 -9.30 7.04
N LEU A 282 4.60 -10.37 7.31
CA LEU A 282 4.39 -11.65 6.63
C LEU A 282 3.03 -12.27 6.97
N CYS A 283 2.48 -12.02 8.16
CA CYS A 283 1.17 -12.51 8.55
C CYS A 283 0.05 -11.87 7.75
N TYR A 284 0.09 -10.54 7.52
CA TYR A 284 -1.02 -9.82 6.91
C TYR A 284 -0.86 -9.44 5.43
N VAL A 285 0.31 -9.64 4.83
CA VAL A 285 0.55 -9.25 3.42
C VAL A 285 -0.43 -9.90 2.44
N TYR A 286 -0.80 -11.17 2.68
CA TYR A 286 -1.82 -11.83 1.86
C TYR A 286 -3.20 -11.21 2.06
N THR A 287 -3.53 -10.78 3.27
CA THR A 287 -4.82 -10.11 3.55
C THR A 287 -4.94 -8.77 2.83
N ILE A 288 -3.86 -8.04 2.61
CA ILE A 288 -3.88 -6.84 1.74
C ILE A 288 -4.32 -7.23 0.31
N ALA A 289 -3.76 -8.30 -0.22
CA ALA A 289 -4.15 -8.77 -1.56
C ALA A 289 -5.59 -9.27 -1.62
N LEU A 290 -6.04 -9.97 -0.59
CA LEU A 290 -7.41 -10.44 -0.43
C LEU A 290 -8.41 -9.27 -0.34
N ALA A 291 -8.06 -8.22 0.40
CA ALA A 291 -8.86 -7.01 0.54
C ALA A 291 -8.98 -6.25 -0.79
N ASN A 292 -7.89 -6.09 -1.53
CA ASN A 292 -7.89 -5.48 -2.85
C ASN A 292 -8.73 -6.29 -3.86
N ALA A 293 -8.66 -7.62 -3.82
CA ALA A 293 -9.50 -8.49 -4.64
C ALA A 293 -10.97 -8.38 -4.26
N SER A 294 -11.28 -8.37 -2.96
CA SER A 294 -12.64 -8.17 -2.44
C SER A 294 -13.21 -6.81 -2.83
N GLN A 295 -12.38 -5.77 -2.81
CA GLN A 295 -12.75 -4.41 -3.24
C GLN A 295 -13.21 -4.37 -4.70
N VAL A 296 -12.52 -5.08 -5.60
CA VAL A 296 -12.91 -5.20 -7.02
C VAL A 296 -14.23 -5.94 -7.16
N ILE A 297 -14.41 -7.07 -6.46
CA ILE A 297 -15.63 -7.86 -6.51
C ILE A 297 -16.83 -7.07 -5.97
N VAL A 298 -16.68 -6.43 -4.81
CA VAL A 298 -17.72 -5.59 -4.20
C VAL A 298 -18.07 -4.42 -5.12
N GLY A 299 -17.08 -3.72 -5.64
CA GLY A 299 -17.30 -2.62 -6.59
C GLY A 299 -18.13 -3.07 -7.80
N PHE A 300 -17.76 -4.19 -8.42
CA PHE A 300 -18.50 -4.75 -9.54
C PHE A 300 -19.95 -5.12 -9.17
N LEU A 301 -20.17 -5.83 -8.07
CA LEU A 301 -21.49 -6.24 -7.62
C LEU A 301 -22.38 -5.04 -7.28
N MET A 302 -21.82 -3.99 -6.68
CA MET A 302 -22.52 -2.73 -6.40
C MET A 302 -22.94 -2.04 -7.70
N GLY A 303 -22.06 -1.96 -8.69
CA GLY A 303 -22.38 -1.43 -10.01
C GLY A 303 -23.44 -2.24 -10.75
N ALA A 304 -23.39 -3.55 -10.63
CA ALA A 304 -24.37 -4.47 -11.21
C ALA A 304 -25.71 -4.53 -10.45
N LYS A 305 -25.88 -3.76 -9.36
CA LYS A 305 -27.06 -3.75 -8.47
C LYS A 305 -27.36 -5.12 -7.79
N ARG A 306 -26.33 -5.97 -7.63
CA ARG A 306 -26.40 -7.30 -7.00
C ARG A 306 -26.03 -7.24 -5.51
N GLN A 307 -26.67 -6.34 -4.76
CA GLN A 307 -26.29 -6.04 -3.36
C GLN A 307 -26.48 -7.23 -2.40
N GLU A 308 -27.38 -8.16 -2.70
CA GLU A 308 -27.60 -9.35 -1.86
C GLU A 308 -26.38 -10.26 -1.80
N GLU A 309 -25.64 -10.35 -2.91
CA GLU A 309 -24.43 -11.17 -2.99
C GLU A 309 -23.22 -10.53 -2.31
N VAL A 310 -23.20 -9.19 -2.19
CA VAL A 310 -22.09 -8.45 -1.61
C VAL A 310 -21.81 -8.91 -0.18
N SER A 311 -22.86 -9.03 0.65
CA SER A 311 -22.69 -9.36 2.07
C SER A 311 -22.04 -10.74 2.26
N ASN A 312 -22.51 -11.75 1.52
CA ASN A 312 -21.94 -13.09 1.59
C ASN A 312 -20.47 -13.12 1.15
N ARG A 313 -20.11 -12.35 0.12
CA ARG A 313 -18.73 -12.23 -0.37
C ARG A 313 -17.83 -11.59 0.65
N VAL A 314 -18.27 -10.52 1.28
CA VAL A 314 -17.49 -9.80 2.29
C VAL A 314 -17.25 -10.66 3.53
N TRP A 315 -18.27 -11.34 4.03
CA TRP A 315 -18.11 -12.27 5.15
C TRP A 315 -17.15 -13.41 4.82
N HIS A 316 -17.28 -14.01 3.63
CA HIS A 316 -16.35 -15.07 3.19
C HIS A 316 -14.91 -14.56 3.14
N SER A 317 -14.67 -13.38 2.58
CA SER A 317 -13.32 -12.78 2.54
C SER A 317 -12.79 -12.45 3.93
N THR A 318 -13.65 -11.95 4.82
CA THR A 318 -13.25 -11.59 6.19
C THR A 318 -12.87 -12.84 6.99
N PHE A 319 -13.68 -13.91 6.95
CA PHE A 319 -13.34 -15.16 7.63
C PHE A 319 -12.08 -15.81 7.08
N LEU A 320 -11.89 -15.75 5.76
CA LEU A 320 -10.67 -16.27 5.14
C LEU A 320 -9.44 -15.45 5.58
N ALA A 321 -9.55 -14.12 5.64
CA ALA A 321 -8.48 -13.24 6.14
C ALA A 321 -8.13 -13.56 7.60
N ILE A 322 -9.13 -13.71 8.47
CA ILE A 322 -8.94 -14.08 9.87
C ILE A 322 -8.19 -15.44 9.96
N ALA A 323 -8.67 -16.44 9.23
CA ALA A 323 -8.07 -17.77 9.28
C ALA A 323 -6.59 -17.76 8.83
N ILE A 324 -6.26 -16.99 7.78
CA ILE A 324 -4.89 -16.87 7.29
C ILE A 324 -4.02 -16.10 8.27
N ASN A 325 -4.45 -14.90 8.71
CA ASN A 325 -3.64 -14.06 9.58
C ASN A 325 -3.39 -14.73 10.94
N VAL A 326 -4.46 -15.20 11.59
CA VAL A 326 -4.33 -15.88 12.90
C VAL A 326 -3.55 -17.19 12.76
N GLY A 327 -3.77 -17.94 11.68
CA GLY A 327 -3.02 -19.16 11.38
C GLY A 327 -1.53 -18.90 11.21
N LEU A 328 -1.15 -17.88 10.43
CA LEU A 328 0.26 -17.49 10.23
C LEU A 328 0.87 -16.91 11.51
N ALA A 329 0.16 -16.05 12.24
CA ALA A 329 0.65 -15.49 13.50
C ALA A 329 0.87 -16.60 14.54
N THR A 330 -0.05 -17.56 14.66
CA THR A 330 0.11 -18.74 15.52
C THR A 330 1.29 -19.60 15.08
N PHE A 331 1.44 -19.84 13.78
CA PHE A 331 2.59 -20.57 13.23
C PHE A 331 3.90 -19.88 13.62
N PHE A 332 4.05 -18.57 13.35
CA PHE A 332 5.26 -17.83 13.69
C PHE A 332 5.52 -17.76 15.21
N TYR A 333 4.47 -17.72 16.02
CA TYR A 333 4.61 -17.80 17.48
C TYR A 333 5.19 -19.16 17.91
N VAL A 334 4.68 -20.27 17.37
CA VAL A 334 5.15 -21.62 17.71
C VAL A 334 6.59 -21.85 17.26
N VAL A 335 6.99 -21.33 16.10
CA VAL A 335 8.36 -21.47 15.57
C VAL A 335 9.24 -20.24 15.87
N SER A 336 8.83 -19.39 16.81
CA SER A 336 9.48 -18.11 17.09
C SER A 336 10.96 -18.24 17.38
N ASP A 337 11.38 -19.25 18.15
CA ASP A 337 12.79 -19.48 18.50
C ASP A 337 13.65 -19.68 17.24
N VAL A 338 13.16 -20.43 16.26
CA VAL A 338 13.88 -20.69 15.01
C VAL A 338 13.90 -19.44 14.13
N VAL A 339 12.77 -18.76 14.00
CA VAL A 339 12.67 -17.58 13.12
C VAL A 339 13.44 -16.39 13.68
N LEU A 340 13.34 -16.16 15.00
CA LEU A 340 14.03 -15.05 15.65
C LEU A 340 15.55 -15.28 15.73
N SER A 341 16.01 -16.55 15.80
CA SER A 341 17.45 -16.87 15.81
C SER A 341 18.17 -16.42 14.54
N VAL A 342 17.44 -16.19 13.43
CA VAL A 342 18.00 -15.61 12.20
C VAL A 342 18.39 -14.14 12.39
N PHE A 343 17.71 -13.43 13.30
CA PHE A 343 17.94 -12.01 13.55
C PHE A 343 18.90 -11.74 14.71
N THR A 344 18.82 -12.53 15.77
CA THR A 344 19.61 -12.32 16.99
C THR A 344 19.75 -13.59 17.82
N THR A 345 20.80 -13.62 18.65
CA THR A 345 21.01 -14.65 19.68
C THR A 345 20.87 -14.08 21.10
N ASP A 346 20.47 -12.82 21.24
CA ASP A 346 20.30 -12.15 22.52
C ASP A 346 19.06 -12.68 23.25
N PRO A 347 19.23 -13.34 24.45
CA PRO A 347 18.12 -13.95 25.17
C PRO A 347 17.04 -12.94 25.62
N GLU A 348 17.41 -11.70 25.92
CA GLU A 348 16.48 -10.66 26.33
C GLU A 348 15.55 -10.29 25.17
N ILE A 349 16.11 -10.06 23.97
CA ILE A 349 15.36 -9.77 22.75
C ILE A 349 14.47 -10.94 22.37
N LEU A 350 14.98 -12.17 22.42
CA LEU A 350 14.21 -13.39 22.09
C LEU A 350 13.00 -13.56 23.01
N SER A 351 13.19 -13.44 24.33
CA SER A 351 12.11 -13.56 25.31
C SER A 351 11.05 -12.47 25.13
N LEU A 352 11.47 -11.22 24.92
CA LEU A 352 10.55 -10.11 24.68
C LEU A 352 9.77 -10.31 23.38
N ALA A 353 10.44 -10.69 22.29
CA ALA A 353 9.82 -10.95 21.00
C ALA A 353 8.79 -12.07 21.08
N HIS A 354 9.07 -13.15 21.78
CA HIS A 354 8.14 -14.26 22.01
C HIS A 354 6.84 -13.77 22.67
N ASN A 355 6.95 -12.95 23.73
CA ASN A 355 5.78 -12.39 24.42
C ASN A 355 4.98 -11.43 23.52
N VAL A 356 5.66 -10.64 22.68
CA VAL A 356 5.02 -9.74 21.72
C VAL A 356 4.31 -10.52 20.62
N LEU A 357 4.90 -11.60 20.11
CA LEU A 357 4.28 -12.48 19.11
C LEU A 357 3.01 -13.18 19.62
N LEU A 358 2.93 -13.46 20.92
CA LEU A 358 1.69 -13.96 21.52
C LEU A 358 0.56 -12.94 21.40
N VAL A 359 0.84 -11.67 21.67
CA VAL A 359 -0.14 -10.56 21.53
C VAL A 359 -0.46 -10.32 20.05
N GLU A 360 0.50 -10.52 19.14
CA GLU A 360 0.30 -10.35 17.71
C GLU A 360 -0.81 -11.26 17.16
N ILE A 361 -1.02 -12.45 17.73
CA ILE A 361 -2.12 -13.34 17.33
C ILE A 361 -3.49 -12.63 17.50
N PHE A 362 -3.68 -11.95 18.62
CA PHE A 362 -4.91 -11.19 18.88
C PHE A 362 -5.00 -9.92 18.03
N LEU A 363 -3.87 -9.27 17.80
CA LEU A 363 -3.78 -8.10 16.94
C LEU A 363 -4.17 -8.44 15.50
N GLU A 364 -3.67 -9.56 14.97
CA GLU A 364 -3.97 -10.03 13.63
C GLU A 364 -5.45 -10.40 13.42
N LEU A 365 -6.15 -10.82 14.48
CA LEU A 365 -7.60 -11.01 14.45
C LEU A 365 -8.33 -9.70 14.09
N GLY A 366 -8.02 -8.61 14.80
CA GLY A 366 -8.58 -7.29 14.55
C GLY A 366 -8.14 -6.72 13.19
N ARG A 367 -6.86 -6.83 12.88
CA ARG A 367 -6.24 -6.34 11.63
C ARG A 367 -6.86 -6.96 10.38
N ALA A 368 -7.09 -8.29 10.38
CA ALA A 368 -7.72 -8.99 9.27
C ALA A 368 -9.12 -8.43 8.97
N VAL A 369 -9.92 -8.21 10.02
CA VAL A 369 -11.26 -7.62 9.89
C VAL A 369 -11.16 -6.19 9.34
N ASN A 370 -10.26 -5.37 9.89
CA ASN A 370 -10.10 -3.97 9.48
C ASN A 370 -9.72 -3.85 8.01
N ILE A 371 -8.67 -4.54 7.57
CA ILE A 371 -8.16 -4.43 6.20
C ILE A 371 -9.25 -4.81 5.18
N VAL A 372 -9.97 -5.90 5.41
CA VAL A 372 -11.01 -6.37 4.48
C VAL A 372 -12.24 -5.47 4.53
N MET A 373 -12.77 -5.17 5.73
CA MET A 373 -13.99 -4.38 5.88
C MET A 373 -13.83 -2.94 5.39
N VAL A 374 -12.70 -2.29 5.67
CA VAL A 374 -12.39 -0.94 5.14
C VAL A 374 -12.43 -0.95 3.62
N SER A 375 -11.71 -1.88 2.98
CA SER A 375 -11.67 -1.98 1.52
C SER A 375 -13.06 -2.24 0.90
N CYS A 376 -13.86 -3.08 1.55
CA CYS A 376 -15.22 -3.39 1.09
C CYS A 376 -16.20 -2.23 1.32
N LEU A 377 -16.14 -1.53 2.46
CA LEU A 377 -16.95 -0.34 2.74
C LEU A 377 -16.65 0.77 1.72
N GLN A 378 -15.36 1.01 1.43
CA GLN A 378 -14.95 1.98 0.41
C GLN A 378 -15.51 1.59 -0.96
N ALA A 379 -15.40 0.33 -1.36
CA ALA A 379 -15.94 -0.16 -2.63
C ALA A 379 -17.47 -0.08 -2.70
N ALA A 380 -18.17 -0.19 -1.57
CA ALA A 380 -19.61 0.00 -1.47
C ALA A 380 -20.06 1.48 -1.43
N GLY A 381 -19.09 2.42 -1.32
CA GLY A 381 -19.36 3.86 -1.30
C GLY A 381 -19.42 4.49 0.09
N ASP A 382 -19.20 3.71 1.15
CA ASP A 382 -19.13 4.24 2.51
C ASP A 382 -17.67 4.58 2.86
N ILE A 383 -17.20 5.74 2.37
CA ILE A 383 -15.80 6.18 2.51
C ILE A 383 -15.56 6.87 3.86
N ARG A 384 -16.54 7.65 4.33
CA ARG A 384 -16.38 8.49 5.53
C ARG A 384 -16.30 7.69 6.80
N THR A 385 -17.04 6.58 6.90
CA THR A 385 -17.07 5.76 8.11
C THR A 385 -15.69 5.13 8.39
N PRO A 386 -15.01 4.44 7.43
CA PRO A 386 -13.67 3.95 7.65
C PRO A 386 -12.68 5.04 8.05
N MET A 387 -12.69 6.18 7.37
CA MET A 387 -11.80 7.30 7.67
C MET A 387 -11.98 7.79 9.11
N LEU A 388 -13.22 8.07 9.54
CA LEU A 388 -13.48 8.60 10.88
C LEU A 388 -13.13 7.58 11.97
N VAL A 389 -13.61 6.34 11.81
CA VAL A 389 -13.30 5.25 12.78
C VAL A 389 -11.80 4.99 12.83
N GLY A 390 -11.10 5.01 11.68
CA GLY A 390 -9.65 4.86 11.62
C GLY A 390 -8.93 5.98 12.38
N ILE A 391 -9.19 7.25 12.03
CA ILE A 391 -8.53 8.40 12.65
C ILE A 391 -8.81 8.45 14.15
N PHE A 392 -10.08 8.36 14.56
CA PHE A 392 -10.44 8.42 15.99
C PHE A 392 -9.90 7.21 16.76
N GLY A 393 -9.93 6.00 16.21
CA GLY A 393 -9.33 4.82 16.83
C GLY A 393 -7.84 5.02 17.10
N MET A 394 -7.08 5.42 16.10
CA MET A 394 -5.63 5.65 16.26
C MET A 394 -5.29 6.68 17.32
N TRP A 395 -5.96 7.85 17.31
CA TRP A 395 -5.60 8.98 18.20
C TRP A 395 -6.28 8.96 19.57
N LEU A 396 -7.44 8.32 19.70
CA LEU A 396 -8.14 8.23 21.00
C LEU A 396 -7.98 6.86 21.67
N CYS A 397 -7.54 5.83 20.91
CA CYS A 397 -7.35 4.50 21.48
C CYS A 397 -5.87 4.05 21.35
N ALA A 398 -5.34 3.82 20.14
CA ALA A 398 -4.01 3.23 19.97
C ALA A 398 -2.91 4.06 20.66
N VAL A 399 -2.80 5.35 20.37
CA VAL A 399 -1.73 6.22 20.89
C VAL A 399 -1.85 6.42 22.41
N PRO A 400 -3.01 6.79 22.99
CA PRO A 400 -3.13 6.98 24.44
C PRO A 400 -2.96 5.67 25.23
N LEU A 401 -3.51 4.56 24.75
CA LEU A 401 -3.34 3.26 25.41
C LEU A 401 -1.90 2.74 25.29
N SER A 402 -1.20 3.02 24.20
CA SER A 402 0.23 2.70 24.06
C SER A 402 1.06 3.44 25.12
N TYR A 403 0.77 4.70 25.38
CA TYR A 403 1.40 5.43 26.46
C TYR A 403 1.03 4.87 27.84
N LEU A 404 -0.27 4.63 28.07
CA LEU A 404 -0.77 4.12 29.34
C LEU A 404 -0.19 2.75 29.68
N PHE A 405 -0.29 1.77 28.77
CA PHE A 405 0.17 0.40 29.05
C PHE A 405 1.69 0.27 28.91
N GLY A 406 2.27 0.88 27.86
CA GLY A 406 3.70 0.73 27.57
C GLY A 406 4.58 1.53 28.51
N ILE A 407 4.24 2.79 28.80
CA ILE A 407 5.09 3.72 29.56
C ILE A 407 4.60 3.86 31.00
N TYR A 408 3.34 4.27 31.20
CA TYR A 408 2.84 4.60 32.55
C TYR A 408 2.70 3.36 33.44
N TRP A 409 2.15 2.25 32.93
CA TRP A 409 2.07 0.99 33.68
C TRP A 409 3.37 0.16 33.61
N GLY A 410 4.33 0.54 32.77
CA GLY A 410 5.63 -0.12 32.68
C GLY A 410 5.61 -1.49 32.00
N TRP A 411 4.56 -1.85 31.23
CA TRP A 411 4.51 -3.11 30.51
C TRP A 411 5.42 -3.12 29.24
N GLY A 412 6.09 -2.01 28.96
CA GLY A 412 7.05 -1.90 27.88
C GLY A 412 6.44 -2.17 26.50
N LEU A 413 7.18 -2.90 25.65
CA LEU A 413 6.76 -3.20 24.28
C LEU A 413 5.50 -4.08 24.23
N VAL A 414 5.35 -5.03 25.16
CA VAL A 414 4.15 -5.87 25.23
C VAL A 414 2.91 -5.02 25.48
N GLY A 415 2.99 -4.02 26.36
CA GLY A 415 1.90 -3.08 26.63
C GLY A 415 1.51 -2.26 25.40
N ILE A 416 2.50 -1.81 24.62
CA ILE A 416 2.25 -1.11 23.36
C ILE A 416 1.53 -2.02 22.35
N TRP A 417 1.94 -3.29 22.24
CA TRP A 417 1.27 -4.26 21.37
C TRP A 417 -0.15 -4.58 21.80
N VAL A 418 -0.38 -4.71 23.11
CA VAL A 418 -1.74 -4.89 23.67
C VAL A 418 -2.62 -3.67 23.32
N ALA A 419 -2.10 -2.45 23.43
CA ALA A 419 -2.83 -1.24 23.05
C ALA A 419 -3.22 -1.23 21.57
N MET A 420 -2.29 -1.61 20.69
CA MET A 420 -2.57 -1.75 19.25
C MET A 420 -3.58 -2.86 18.97
N ALA A 421 -3.50 -4.00 19.66
CA ALA A 421 -4.48 -5.09 19.53
C ALA A 421 -5.88 -4.66 19.95
N VAL A 422 -6.01 -3.94 21.07
CA VAL A 422 -7.30 -3.38 21.53
C VAL A 422 -7.87 -2.43 20.49
N ASP A 423 -7.07 -1.51 19.94
CA ASP A 423 -7.50 -0.58 18.89
C ASP A 423 -7.98 -1.33 17.64
N GLU A 424 -7.19 -2.29 17.12
CA GLU A 424 -7.55 -3.06 15.95
C GLU A 424 -8.85 -3.84 16.13
N ILE A 425 -9.04 -4.46 17.29
CA ILE A 425 -10.25 -5.21 17.63
C ILE A 425 -11.46 -4.26 17.74
N LEU A 426 -11.33 -3.14 18.45
CA LEU A 426 -12.41 -2.17 18.60
C LEU A 426 -12.84 -1.59 17.25
N ARG A 427 -11.89 -1.19 16.40
CA ARG A 427 -12.19 -0.73 15.03
C ARG A 427 -12.85 -1.83 14.21
N GLY A 428 -12.35 -3.06 14.31
CA GLY A 428 -12.93 -4.22 13.64
C GLY A 428 -14.39 -4.44 14.02
N LEU A 429 -14.72 -4.39 15.33
CA LEU A 429 -16.11 -4.50 15.82
C LEU A 429 -16.99 -3.36 15.31
N LEU A 430 -16.48 -2.14 15.25
CA LEU A 430 -17.23 -0.99 14.70
C LEU A 430 -17.52 -1.17 13.20
N PHE A 431 -16.56 -1.70 12.43
CA PHE A 431 -16.78 -1.97 11.00
C PHE A 431 -17.74 -3.14 10.77
N VAL A 432 -17.67 -4.20 11.57
CA VAL A 432 -18.65 -5.31 11.57
C VAL A 432 -20.05 -4.79 11.88
N TYR A 433 -20.19 -3.96 12.93
CA TYR A 433 -21.48 -3.33 13.26
C TYR A 433 -21.98 -2.44 12.12
N ARG A 434 -21.09 -1.62 11.53
CA ARG A 434 -21.45 -0.77 10.39
C ARG A 434 -21.93 -1.60 9.19
N TRP A 435 -21.25 -2.71 8.90
CA TRP A 435 -21.64 -3.62 7.84
C TRP A 435 -22.98 -4.27 8.12
N TYR A 436 -23.17 -4.82 9.32
CA TYR A 436 -24.39 -5.48 9.75
C TYR A 436 -25.60 -4.53 9.73
N SER A 437 -25.43 -3.27 10.12
CA SER A 437 -26.47 -2.25 10.11
C SER A 437 -27.06 -1.96 8.71
N GLY A 438 -26.43 -2.43 7.64
CA GLY A 438 -26.88 -2.22 6.27
C GLY A 438 -26.82 -0.78 5.75
N LYS A 439 -26.32 0.17 6.54
CA LYS A 439 -26.28 1.60 6.19
C LYS A 439 -25.41 1.90 4.96
N TRP A 440 -24.46 1.01 4.62
CA TRP A 440 -23.65 1.08 3.41
C TRP A 440 -24.47 0.86 2.13
N LYS A 441 -25.60 0.12 2.19
CA LYS A 441 -26.48 -0.19 1.03
C LYS A 441 -27.06 1.05 0.37
N ASN A 442 -27.24 2.12 1.15
CA ASN A 442 -27.79 3.40 0.67
C ASN A 442 -26.72 4.36 0.11
N LYS A 443 -25.45 3.94 0.11
CA LYS A 443 -24.36 4.73 -0.45
C LYS A 443 -24.19 4.42 -1.94
N ARG A 444 -23.98 5.47 -2.73
CA ARG A 444 -23.77 5.34 -4.18
C ARG A 444 -22.59 6.22 -4.58
N LEU A 445 -21.68 5.67 -5.36
CA LEU A 445 -20.55 6.40 -5.95
C LEU A 445 -20.81 6.78 -7.40
N ILE A 446 -21.67 6.00 -8.07
CA ILE A 446 -22.06 6.22 -9.46
C ILE A 446 -23.56 6.50 -9.54
N GLU A 447 -23.93 7.38 -10.44
CA GLU A 447 -25.31 7.56 -10.90
C GLU A 447 -25.63 6.44 -11.89
N ALA A 448 -26.69 5.70 -11.61
CA ALA A 448 -27.12 4.54 -12.40
C ALA A 448 -27.98 4.96 -13.59
#